data_9330964c8f2acf2927dd53dcafb909c6
#
_entry.id   9330964c8f2acf2927dd53dcafb909c6
#
_cell.length_a   1.000
_cell.length_b   1.000
_cell.length_c   1.000
_cell.angle_alpha   90.00
_cell.angle_beta   90.00
_cell.angle_gamma   90.00
#
_symmetry.space_group_name_H-M   'P 1'
#
loop_
_entity.id
_entity.type
_entity.pdbx_description
1 polymer ?
#
loop_
_entity_poly.entity_id
_entity_poly.type
_entity_poly.pdbx_seq_one_letter_code
_entity_poly.pdbx_strand_id
1 'polypeptide(L)'
;MPRRELTILFPAYNEARRIADTLEETLAWARTHLDEYEILVVDDGSTDGTADLVAARFGAQVRLIRRARRGGKGAAIRSGVEAASRPWILFSDADLSIPIEEFEKLWAEAVTAPIVIGSKRAPGGRLEYPALRRFLGGLGQQLIARSVVSGFHDTQCGFKLYRTDVARELFRHQRIDGFGFDFELLMLARRLGHAVREVPIHCEHKLGGSVSPRAYLTVLGEIVRIRWNLLRGRYPRARS
;
A
#
# COMPACT_ATOMS: atom_id res chain seq x y z
N MET A 1 14.70 3.66 20.45
CA MET A 1 13.89 3.29 19.28
C MET A 1 14.79 2.59 18.29
N PRO A 2 14.30 1.65 17.45
CA PRO A 2 15.10 1.07 16.40
C PRO A 2 15.55 2.16 15.41
N ARG A 3 16.67 1.92 14.69
CA ARG A 3 17.13 2.81 13.63
C ARG A 3 16.06 2.91 12.53
N ARG A 4 15.88 4.09 12.00
CA ARG A 4 14.91 4.38 10.93
C ARG A 4 15.50 4.05 9.57
N GLU A 5 15.57 2.76 9.25
CA GLU A 5 16.08 2.24 7.99
C GLU A 5 14.90 1.78 7.13
N LEU A 6 14.57 2.55 6.09
CA LEU A 6 13.29 2.45 5.39
C LEU A 6 13.44 2.35 3.87
N THR A 7 12.76 1.40 3.25
CA THR A 7 12.40 1.46 1.83
C THR A 7 11.06 2.14 1.68
N ILE A 8 10.99 3.26 0.96
CA ILE A 8 9.73 3.91 0.58
C ILE A 8 9.36 3.44 -0.81
N LEU A 9 8.26 2.72 -0.94
CA LEU A 9 7.83 2.03 -2.15
C LEU A 9 6.60 2.69 -2.77
N PHE A 10 6.76 3.17 -4.00
CA PHE A 10 5.71 3.76 -4.82
C PHE A 10 5.35 2.86 -6.01
N PRO A 11 4.18 2.22 -6.04
CA PRO A 11 3.64 1.65 -7.27
C PRO A 11 3.14 2.78 -8.17
N ALA A 12 3.57 2.83 -9.41
CA ALA A 12 3.19 3.86 -10.37
C ALA A 12 2.59 3.26 -11.65
N TYR A 13 1.50 3.85 -12.12
CA TYR A 13 0.92 3.56 -13.44
C TYR A 13 0.26 4.81 -14.01
N ASN A 14 0.88 5.40 -15.02
CA ASN A 14 0.47 6.66 -15.65
C ASN A 14 0.39 7.83 -14.64
N GLU A 15 1.49 8.08 -13.96
CA GLU A 15 1.65 9.10 -12.92
C GLU A 15 2.61 10.23 -13.33
N ALA A 16 2.93 10.40 -14.62
CA ALA A 16 3.90 11.39 -15.09
C ALA A 16 3.62 12.84 -14.61
N ARG A 17 2.35 13.16 -14.36
CA ARG A 17 1.94 14.50 -13.90
C ARG A 17 2.23 14.78 -12.42
N ARG A 18 2.45 13.75 -11.60
CA ARG A 18 2.51 13.87 -10.13
C ARG A 18 3.76 13.26 -9.52
N ILE A 19 4.31 12.25 -10.16
CA ILE A 19 5.39 11.46 -9.57
C ILE A 19 6.63 12.31 -9.26
N ALA A 20 6.91 13.37 -10.03
CA ALA A 20 8.05 14.24 -9.80
C ALA A 20 7.93 14.98 -8.46
N ASP A 21 6.81 15.64 -8.22
CA ASP A 21 6.55 16.38 -6.97
C ASP A 21 6.57 15.43 -5.78
N THR A 22 5.95 14.26 -5.92
CA THR A 22 5.96 13.17 -4.93
C THR A 22 7.38 12.77 -4.53
N LEU A 23 8.26 12.55 -5.50
CA LEU A 23 9.63 12.12 -5.25
C LEU A 23 10.48 13.25 -4.65
N GLU A 24 10.30 14.49 -5.07
CA GLU A 24 11.00 15.65 -4.49
C GLU A 24 10.65 15.84 -3.03
N GLU A 25 9.36 15.84 -2.70
CA GLU A 25 8.86 15.96 -1.33
C GLU A 25 9.37 14.81 -0.45
N THR A 26 9.25 13.57 -0.94
CA THR A 26 9.72 12.38 -0.22
C THR A 26 11.23 12.39 0.00
N LEU A 27 12.04 12.77 -1.00
CA LEU A 27 13.50 12.88 -0.87
C LEU A 27 13.91 13.94 0.14
N ALA A 28 13.26 15.11 0.12
CA ALA A 28 13.52 16.18 1.07
C ALA A 28 13.22 15.73 2.51
N TRP A 29 12.07 15.09 2.72
CA TRP A 29 11.68 14.55 4.02
C TRP A 29 12.61 13.43 4.50
N ALA A 30 12.91 12.46 3.63
CA ALA A 30 13.72 11.28 4.00
C ALA A 30 15.12 11.66 4.48
N ARG A 31 15.75 12.67 3.85
CA ARG A 31 17.09 13.17 4.22
C ARG A 31 17.18 13.69 5.66
N THR A 32 16.08 14.16 6.22
CA THR A 32 16.05 14.78 7.55
C THR A 32 15.44 13.90 8.63
N HIS A 33 14.67 12.86 8.25
CA HIS A 33 13.90 12.06 9.20
C HIS A 33 14.34 10.58 9.29
N LEU A 34 15.15 10.10 8.33
CA LEU A 34 15.59 8.70 8.28
C LEU A 34 17.11 8.58 8.46
N ASP A 35 17.54 7.54 9.17
CA ASP A 35 18.97 7.21 9.32
C ASP A 35 19.56 6.64 8.03
N GLU A 36 18.81 5.76 7.37
CA GLU A 36 19.10 5.20 6.06
C GLU A 36 17.81 5.00 5.28
N TYR A 37 17.82 5.32 3.99
CA TYR A 37 16.64 5.12 3.16
C TYR A 37 16.97 4.63 1.75
N GLU A 38 15.98 4.01 1.14
CA GLU A 38 15.89 3.67 -0.28
C GLU A 38 14.52 4.13 -0.79
N ILE A 39 14.48 4.87 -1.89
CA ILE A 39 13.23 5.17 -2.58
C ILE A 39 13.13 4.26 -3.80
N LEU A 40 12.04 3.51 -3.89
CA LEU A 40 11.81 2.51 -4.91
C LEU A 40 10.50 2.82 -5.64
N VAL A 41 10.59 3.11 -6.93
CA VAL A 41 9.42 3.25 -7.81
C VAL A 41 9.27 1.98 -8.63
N VAL A 42 8.08 1.39 -8.60
CA VAL A 42 7.73 0.27 -9.48
C VAL A 42 6.74 0.75 -10.52
N ASP A 43 7.21 0.95 -11.72
CA ASP A 43 6.39 1.30 -12.88
C ASP A 43 5.67 0.06 -13.42
N ASP A 44 4.36 0.04 -13.34
CA ASP A 44 3.50 -1.09 -13.76
C ASP A 44 3.14 -1.01 -15.26
N GLY A 45 4.12 -0.70 -16.11
CA GLY A 45 3.94 -0.63 -17.55
C GLY A 45 3.22 0.64 -18.00
N SER A 46 3.63 1.81 -17.48
CA SER A 46 3.10 3.11 -17.90
C SER A 46 3.36 3.41 -19.39
N THR A 47 2.46 4.20 -19.97
CA THR A 47 2.50 4.62 -21.38
C THR A 47 2.58 6.14 -21.56
N ASP A 48 2.61 6.88 -20.45
CA ASP A 48 2.58 8.35 -20.42
C ASP A 48 3.97 9.00 -20.19
N GLY A 49 5.04 8.21 -20.18
CA GLY A 49 6.40 8.68 -19.91
C GLY A 49 6.80 8.68 -18.43
N THR A 50 5.98 8.17 -17.51
CA THR A 50 6.28 8.09 -16.07
C THR A 50 7.66 7.50 -15.81
N ALA A 51 7.95 6.32 -16.37
CA ALA A 51 9.21 5.62 -16.12
C ALA A 51 10.44 6.38 -16.65
N ASP A 52 10.30 7.01 -17.81
CA ASP A 52 11.40 7.79 -18.44
C ASP A 52 11.68 9.07 -17.64
N LEU A 53 10.63 9.73 -17.16
CA LEU A 53 10.74 10.90 -16.29
C LEU A 53 11.49 10.54 -15.00
N VAL A 54 11.10 9.45 -14.32
CA VAL A 54 11.77 8.98 -13.10
C VAL A 54 13.24 8.66 -13.36
N ALA A 55 13.55 7.94 -14.44
CA ALA A 55 14.92 7.57 -14.78
C ALA A 55 15.79 8.79 -15.10
N ALA A 56 15.27 9.74 -15.87
CA ALA A 56 16.01 10.92 -16.31
C ALA A 56 16.27 11.91 -15.16
N ARG A 57 15.27 12.14 -14.29
CA ARG A 57 15.33 13.18 -13.26
C ARG A 57 15.83 12.69 -11.91
N PHE A 58 15.57 11.42 -11.57
CA PHE A 58 15.82 10.87 -10.23
C PHE A 58 16.72 9.63 -10.21
N GLY A 59 17.23 9.17 -11.35
CA GLY A 59 17.95 7.89 -11.47
C GLY A 59 19.15 7.71 -10.56
N ALA A 60 19.77 8.80 -10.05
CA ALA A 60 20.85 8.74 -9.06
C ALA A 60 20.37 8.56 -7.60
N GLN A 61 19.09 8.80 -7.29
CA GLN A 61 18.54 8.86 -5.93
C GLN A 61 17.37 7.89 -5.72
N VAL A 62 16.73 7.48 -6.81
CA VAL A 62 15.52 6.63 -6.82
C VAL A 62 15.78 5.41 -7.67
N ARG A 63 15.57 4.25 -7.09
CA ARG A 63 15.65 2.99 -7.82
C ARG A 63 14.35 2.73 -8.55
N LEU A 64 14.42 2.57 -9.87
CA LEU A 64 13.26 2.30 -10.72
C LEU A 64 13.24 0.82 -11.15
N ILE A 65 12.09 0.18 -10.96
CA ILE A 65 11.77 -1.12 -11.54
C ILE A 65 10.72 -0.93 -12.61
N ARG A 66 11.05 -1.28 -13.86
CA ARG A 66 10.12 -1.22 -15.00
C ARG A 66 9.52 -2.60 -15.24
N ARG A 67 8.21 -2.70 -15.18
CA ARG A 67 7.49 -3.93 -15.57
C ARG A 67 7.12 -3.83 -17.05
N ALA A 68 7.30 -4.92 -17.77
CA ALA A 68 7.06 -4.95 -19.22
C ALA A 68 5.58 -4.73 -19.61
N ARG A 69 4.66 -5.01 -18.69
CA ARG A 69 3.22 -4.86 -18.88
C ARG A 69 2.50 -4.61 -17.56
N ARG A 70 1.36 -3.96 -17.64
CA ARG A 70 0.48 -3.75 -16.49
C ARG A 70 0.04 -5.07 -15.87
N GLY A 71 0.28 -5.22 -14.59
CA GLY A 71 -0.09 -6.40 -13.81
C GLY A 71 -1.05 -6.09 -12.66
N GLY A 72 -1.19 -4.82 -12.29
CA GLY A 72 -2.01 -4.36 -11.18
C GLY A 72 -1.19 -3.94 -9.94
N LYS A 73 -1.82 -3.15 -9.08
CA LYS A 73 -1.17 -2.54 -7.90
C LYS A 73 -0.49 -3.58 -7.00
N GLY A 74 -1.19 -4.67 -6.69
CA GLY A 74 -0.64 -5.74 -5.85
C GLY A 74 0.58 -6.42 -6.46
N ALA A 75 0.58 -6.62 -7.79
CA ALA A 75 1.72 -7.17 -8.50
C ALA A 75 2.92 -6.20 -8.54
N ALA A 76 2.68 -4.90 -8.70
CA ALA A 76 3.72 -3.89 -8.65
C ALA A 76 4.37 -3.82 -7.26
N ILE A 77 3.56 -3.78 -6.19
CA ILE A 77 4.08 -3.75 -4.82
C ILE A 77 4.86 -5.04 -4.50
N ARG A 78 4.38 -6.22 -4.93
CA ARG A 78 5.15 -7.48 -4.77
C ARG A 78 6.55 -7.39 -5.37
N SER A 79 6.67 -6.87 -6.59
CA SER A 79 7.98 -6.67 -7.23
C SER A 79 8.87 -5.73 -6.42
N GLY A 80 8.30 -4.70 -5.81
CA GLY A 80 9.03 -3.78 -4.94
C GLY A 80 9.45 -4.42 -3.62
N VAL A 81 8.60 -5.23 -2.99
CA VAL A 81 8.94 -5.96 -1.75
C VAL A 81 10.07 -6.96 -1.95
N GLU A 82 10.08 -7.64 -3.09
CA GLU A 82 11.18 -8.56 -3.47
C GLU A 82 12.51 -7.81 -3.60
N ALA A 83 12.48 -6.58 -4.14
CA ALA A 83 13.65 -5.76 -4.40
C ALA A 83 14.08 -4.87 -3.22
N ALA A 84 13.22 -4.62 -2.25
CA ALA A 84 13.49 -3.75 -1.09
C ALA A 84 14.73 -4.22 -0.31
N SER A 85 15.58 -3.27 0.11
CA SER A 85 16.84 -3.58 0.78
C SER A 85 16.87 -3.22 2.27
N ARG A 86 15.91 -2.42 2.77
CA ARG A 86 15.89 -1.95 4.15
C ARG A 86 15.03 -2.82 5.05
N PRO A 87 15.23 -2.78 6.39
CA PRO A 87 14.48 -3.58 7.36
C PRO A 87 12.98 -3.31 7.39
N TRP A 88 12.56 -2.11 7.00
CA TRP A 88 11.17 -1.69 6.94
C TRP A 88 10.80 -1.19 5.55
N ILE A 89 9.54 -1.40 5.17
CA ILE A 89 8.97 -0.94 3.89
C ILE A 89 7.72 -0.13 4.19
N LEU A 90 7.70 1.12 3.72
CA LEU A 90 6.52 1.96 3.68
C LEU A 90 5.93 1.90 2.27
N PHE A 91 4.71 1.41 2.12
CA PHE A 91 3.95 1.58 0.88
C PHE A 91 3.27 2.93 0.89
N SER A 92 3.41 3.70 -0.17
CA SER A 92 2.72 4.96 -0.36
C SER A 92 2.20 5.08 -1.79
N ASP A 93 1.03 5.69 -1.95
CA ASP A 93 0.50 6.00 -3.28
C ASP A 93 1.32 7.12 -3.94
N ALA A 94 1.48 7.04 -5.27
CA ALA A 94 2.31 7.96 -6.04
C ALA A 94 1.76 9.40 -6.13
N ASP A 95 0.61 9.69 -5.52
CA ASP A 95 0.00 11.02 -5.49
C ASP A 95 0.18 11.76 -4.16
N LEU A 96 0.81 11.12 -3.15
CA LEU A 96 0.91 11.63 -1.78
C LEU A 96 -0.40 12.24 -1.26
N SER A 97 -1.52 11.59 -1.54
CA SER A 97 -2.80 11.98 -0.93
C SER A 97 -2.79 11.81 0.60
N ILE A 98 -1.82 11.07 1.10
CA ILE A 98 -1.46 10.97 2.51
C ILE A 98 -0.06 11.59 2.62
N PRO A 99 0.09 12.71 3.38
CA PRO A 99 1.39 13.35 3.58
C PRO A 99 2.42 12.38 4.16
N ILE A 100 3.66 12.49 3.70
CA ILE A 100 4.73 11.57 4.13
C ILE A 100 5.00 11.66 5.64
N GLU A 101 4.72 12.79 6.27
CA GLU A 101 4.85 13.06 7.69
C GLU A 101 3.95 12.15 8.55
N GLU A 102 2.86 11.63 7.98
CA GLU A 102 2.01 10.65 8.65
C GLU A 102 2.76 9.35 8.99
N PHE A 103 3.94 9.14 8.41
CA PHE A 103 4.86 8.06 8.77
C PHE A 103 5.19 8.06 10.26
N GLU A 104 5.33 9.21 10.90
CA GLU A 104 5.67 9.31 12.32
C GLU A 104 4.66 8.58 13.20
N LYS A 105 3.38 8.65 12.85
CA LYS A 105 2.31 7.93 13.57
C LYS A 105 2.44 6.42 13.40
N LEU A 106 2.79 5.95 12.19
CA LEU A 106 2.98 4.52 11.94
C LEU A 106 4.24 4.03 12.64
N TRP A 107 5.32 4.82 12.60
CA TRP A 107 6.59 4.46 13.23
C TRP A 107 6.49 4.31 14.75
N ALA A 108 5.66 5.14 15.40
CA ALA A 108 5.41 5.04 16.84
C ALA A 108 4.85 3.65 17.25
N GLU A 109 4.07 3.01 16.37
CA GLU A 109 3.50 1.68 16.60
C GLU A 109 4.38 0.52 16.11
N ALA A 110 5.44 0.80 15.35
CA ALA A 110 6.32 -0.22 14.74
C ALA A 110 7.06 -1.08 15.82
N VAL A 111 7.22 -0.57 17.03
CA VAL A 111 7.79 -1.32 18.15
C VAL A 111 6.84 -2.38 18.70
N THR A 112 5.53 -2.23 18.47
CA THR A 112 4.47 -3.12 19.01
C THR A 112 3.97 -4.13 17.98
N ALA A 113 4.13 -3.84 16.68
CA ALA A 113 3.63 -4.72 15.62
C ALA A 113 4.50 -4.63 14.36
N PRO A 114 4.73 -5.76 13.66
CA PRO A 114 5.49 -5.77 12.41
C PRO A 114 4.70 -5.23 11.22
N ILE A 115 3.42 -4.94 11.39
CA ILE A 115 2.53 -4.37 10.38
C ILE A 115 1.76 -3.23 11.01
N VAL A 116 1.89 -2.04 10.43
CA VAL A 116 1.12 -0.86 10.85
C VAL A 116 0.44 -0.26 9.61
N ILE A 117 -0.87 -0.12 9.67
CA ILE A 117 -1.66 0.42 8.58
C ILE A 117 -2.25 1.78 8.94
N GLY A 118 -2.16 2.72 8.02
CA GLY A 118 -2.90 3.97 8.14
C GLY A 118 -4.39 3.75 7.91
N SER A 119 -5.22 4.52 8.57
CA SER A 119 -6.67 4.45 8.45
C SER A 119 -7.29 5.85 8.40
N LYS A 120 -7.96 6.12 7.31
CA LYS A 120 -8.76 7.35 7.13
C LYS A 120 -10.10 7.27 7.86
N ARG A 121 -10.48 6.08 8.31
CA ARG A 121 -11.81 5.75 8.87
C ARG A 121 -11.78 5.41 10.35
N ALA A 122 -10.62 5.16 10.93
CA ALA A 122 -10.45 4.97 12.36
C ALA A 122 -10.84 6.26 13.13
N PRO A 123 -11.29 6.15 14.40
CA PRO A 123 -11.53 7.32 15.22
C PRO A 123 -10.32 8.26 15.25
N GLY A 124 -10.51 9.54 14.90
CA GLY A 124 -9.43 10.51 14.73
C GLY A 124 -8.85 10.61 13.30
N GLY A 125 -9.18 9.70 12.40
CA GLY A 125 -8.84 9.81 10.99
C GLY A 125 -9.65 10.90 10.29
N ARG A 126 -9.05 11.56 9.29
CA ARG A 126 -9.72 12.60 8.50
C ARG A 126 -9.80 12.17 7.04
N LEU A 127 -11.00 12.26 6.49
CA LEU A 127 -11.31 11.87 5.13
C LEU A 127 -12.11 12.98 4.44
N GLU A 128 -11.47 13.68 3.54
CA GLU A 128 -12.08 14.77 2.76
C GLU A 128 -12.64 14.25 1.43
N TYR A 129 -13.71 13.46 1.47
CA TYR A 129 -14.38 12.96 0.27
C TYR A 129 -15.86 13.36 0.24
N PRO A 130 -16.47 13.54 -0.97
CA PRO A 130 -17.91 13.73 -1.13
C PRO A 130 -18.73 12.62 -0.44
N ALA A 131 -19.89 12.97 0.11
CA ALA A 131 -20.74 12.09 0.91
C ALA A 131 -21.06 10.76 0.20
N LEU A 132 -21.37 10.79 -1.10
CA LEU A 132 -21.67 9.60 -1.91
C LEU A 132 -20.47 8.65 -1.97
N ARG A 133 -19.25 9.17 -2.18
CA ARG A 133 -18.02 8.37 -2.21
C ARG A 133 -17.72 7.76 -0.85
N ARG A 134 -17.97 8.49 0.24
CA ARG A 134 -17.85 7.98 1.62
C ARG A 134 -18.83 6.83 1.87
N PHE A 135 -20.08 6.97 1.43
CA PHE A 135 -21.12 5.94 1.59
C PHE A 135 -20.79 4.67 0.81
N LEU A 136 -20.47 4.77 -0.48
CA LEU A 136 -20.09 3.62 -1.32
C LEU A 136 -18.84 2.91 -0.80
N GLY A 137 -17.82 3.68 -0.38
CA GLY A 137 -16.64 3.13 0.25
C GLY A 137 -16.92 2.44 1.59
N GLY A 138 -17.92 2.92 2.36
CA GLY A 138 -18.39 2.27 3.58
C GLY A 138 -19.05 0.92 3.33
N LEU A 139 -19.90 0.83 2.31
CA LEU A 139 -20.52 -0.45 1.89
C LEU A 139 -19.45 -1.46 1.44
N GLY A 140 -18.46 -1.02 0.64
CA GLY A 140 -17.35 -1.87 0.22
C GLY A 140 -16.55 -2.40 1.41
N GLN A 141 -16.23 -1.54 2.37
CA GLN A 141 -15.52 -1.96 3.60
C GLN A 141 -16.33 -2.97 4.41
N GLN A 142 -17.64 -2.78 4.57
CA GLN A 142 -18.49 -3.74 5.27
C GLN A 142 -18.54 -5.10 4.57
N LEU A 143 -18.56 -5.12 3.24
CA LEU A 143 -18.53 -6.34 2.46
C LEU A 143 -17.21 -7.09 2.68
N ILE A 144 -16.07 -6.38 2.64
CA ILE A 144 -14.75 -6.95 2.90
C ILE A 144 -14.69 -7.51 4.33
N ALA A 145 -15.18 -6.74 5.32
CA ALA A 145 -15.18 -7.15 6.72
C ALA A 145 -15.97 -8.42 6.97
N ARG A 146 -17.10 -8.60 6.29
CA ARG A 146 -17.94 -9.81 6.40
C ARG A 146 -17.40 -10.99 5.60
N SER A 147 -16.66 -10.75 4.53
CA SER A 147 -16.31 -11.78 3.55
C SER A 147 -14.87 -12.25 3.64
N VAL A 148 -13.91 -11.39 4.01
CA VAL A 148 -12.48 -11.69 3.93
C VAL A 148 -11.76 -11.49 5.25
N VAL A 149 -11.76 -10.26 5.79
CA VAL A 149 -11.06 -9.91 7.03
C VAL A 149 -11.83 -8.84 7.79
N SER A 150 -12.12 -9.10 9.06
CA SER A 150 -12.82 -8.19 9.98
C SER A 150 -11.84 -7.45 10.91
N GLY A 151 -12.34 -6.50 11.70
CA GLY A 151 -11.58 -5.85 12.78
C GLY A 151 -10.68 -4.71 12.32
N PHE A 152 -10.84 -4.21 11.09
CA PHE A 152 -10.17 -3.02 10.55
C PHE A 152 -11.21 -2.02 10.04
N HIS A 153 -10.96 -0.73 10.26
CA HIS A 153 -11.82 0.35 9.77
C HIS A 153 -11.51 0.69 8.30
N ASP A 154 -10.23 0.56 7.89
CA ASP A 154 -9.81 0.86 6.51
C ASP A 154 -8.79 -0.17 6.00
N THR A 155 -9.25 -1.19 5.30
CA THR A 155 -8.39 -2.23 4.75
C THR A 155 -7.62 -1.80 3.49
N GLN A 156 -8.07 -0.76 2.79
CA GLN A 156 -7.55 -0.34 1.48
C GLN A 156 -6.81 0.99 1.52
N CYS A 157 -6.33 1.41 2.68
CA CYS A 157 -5.46 2.58 2.77
C CYS A 157 -4.14 2.32 2.07
N GLY A 158 -3.72 3.24 1.18
CA GLY A 158 -2.46 3.14 0.43
C GLY A 158 -1.22 3.58 1.22
N PHE A 159 -1.27 3.61 2.56
CA PHE A 159 -0.17 4.02 3.41
C PHE A 159 0.01 3.00 4.53
N LYS A 160 1.01 2.12 4.37
CA LYS A 160 1.20 0.96 5.24
C LYS A 160 2.68 0.68 5.46
N LEU A 161 3.05 0.47 6.71
CA LEU A 161 4.40 0.13 7.13
C LEU A 161 4.49 -1.36 7.47
N TYR A 162 5.46 -2.03 6.89
CA TYR A 162 5.72 -3.45 7.12
C TYR A 162 7.18 -3.68 7.47
N ARG A 163 7.43 -4.56 8.41
CA ARG A 163 8.76 -5.15 8.54
C ARG A 163 9.03 -6.02 7.32
N THR A 164 10.19 -5.88 6.69
CA THR A 164 10.49 -6.41 5.36
C THR A 164 10.42 -7.94 5.29
N ASP A 165 10.86 -8.65 6.33
CA ASP A 165 10.77 -10.11 6.41
C ASP A 165 9.32 -10.59 6.42
N VAL A 166 8.45 -9.90 7.19
CA VAL A 166 7.01 -10.19 7.26
C VAL A 166 6.33 -9.85 5.93
N ALA A 167 6.65 -8.70 5.32
CA ALA A 167 6.14 -8.38 3.99
C ALA A 167 6.48 -9.49 2.99
N ARG A 168 7.73 -9.93 2.92
CA ARG A 168 8.15 -11.00 2.03
C ARG A 168 7.44 -12.33 2.30
N GLU A 169 7.18 -12.66 3.56
CA GLU A 169 6.39 -13.85 3.92
C GLU A 169 4.96 -13.74 3.38
N LEU A 170 4.29 -12.60 3.59
CA LEU A 170 2.92 -12.39 3.13
C LEU A 170 2.82 -12.41 1.60
N PHE A 171 3.71 -11.70 0.90
CA PHE A 171 3.68 -11.58 -0.56
C PHE A 171 4.00 -12.90 -1.28
N ARG A 172 4.72 -13.83 -0.66
CA ARG A 172 4.88 -15.21 -1.17
C ARG A 172 3.55 -15.96 -1.26
N HIS A 173 2.59 -15.63 -0.41
CA HIS A 173 1.25 -16.24 -0.38
C HIS A 173 0.19 -15.44 -1.13
N GLN A 174 0.51 -14.23 -1.59
CA GLN A 174 -0.39 -13.37 -2.36
C GLN A 174 -0.82 -14.03 -3.67
N ARG A 175 -2.12 -13.91 -4.00
CA ARG A 175 -2.75 -14.45 -5.21
C ARG A 175 -3.57 -13.42 -5.99
N ILE A 176 -3.79 -12.24 -5.40
CA ILE A 176 -4.53 -11.13 -6.01
C ILE A 176 -3.54 -10.05 -6.43
N ASP A 177 -3.50 -9.77 -7.72
CA ASP A 177 -2.58 -8.78 -8.29
C ASP A 177 -3.19 -7.37 -8.39
N GLY A 178 -4.53 -7.23 -8.30
CA GLY A 178 -5.25 -5.96 -8.34
C GLY A 178 -5.37 -5.28 -6.98
N PHE A 179 -6.45 -4.52 -6.78
CA PHE A 179 -6.69 -3.73 -5.55
C PHE A 179 -7.01 -4.58 -4.32
N GLY A 180 -7.52 -5.80 -4.52
CA GLY A 180 -7.85 -6.71 -3.42
C GLY A 180 -6.66 -7.28 -2.68
N PHE A 181 -5.44 -7.08 -3.16
CA PHE A 181 -4.22 -7.49 -2.46
C PHE A 181 -4.16 -6.91 -1.03
N ASP A 182 -4.66 -5.70 -0.83
CA ASP A 182 -4.64 -5.01 0.47
C ASP A 182 -5.34 -5.81 1.57
N PHE A 183 -6.59 -6.22 1.33
CA PHE A 183 -7.33 -7.01 2.32
C PHE A 183 -6.95 -8.49 2.28
N GLU A 184 -6.41 -9.01 1.18
CA GLU A 184 -5.80 -10.33 1.13
C GLU A 184 -4.60 -10.41 2.08
N LEU A 185 -3.70 -9.43 2.06
CA LEU A 185 -2.53 -9.40 2.95
C LEU A 185 -2.92 -9.29 4.43
N LEU A 186 -3.93 -8.50 4.76
CA LEU A 186 -4.43 -8.41 6.14
C LEU A 186 -5.04 -9.73 6.61
N MET A 187 -5.76 -10.43 5.74
CA MET A 187 -6.25 -11.78 5.99
C MET A 187 -5.10 -12.77 6.19
N LEU A 188 -4.06 -12.70 5.34
CA LEU A 188 -2.85 -13.52 5.46
C LEU A 188 -2.09 -13.23 6.76
N ALA A 189 -1.93 -11.96 7.12
CA ALA A 189 -1.27 -11.55 8.36
C ALA A 189 -1.94 -12.20 9.58
N ARG A 190 -3.29 -12.16 9.67
CA ARG A 190 -4.03 -12.83 10.74
C ARG A 190 -3.83 -14.34 10.75
N ARG A 191 -3.88 -14.98 9.56
CA ARG A 191 -3.71 -16.44 9.45
C ARG A 191 -2.31 -16.89 9.86
N LEU A 192 -1.30 -16.08 9.60
CA LEU A 192 0.09 -16.35 9.95
C LEU A 192 0.45 -15.88 11.37
N GLY A 193 -0.49 -15.28 12.11
CA GLY A 193 -0.30 -14.87 13.50
C GLY A 193 0.49 -13.56 13.66
N HIS A 194 0.59 -12.74 12.61
CA HIS A 194 1.24 -11.43 12.71
C HIS A 194 0.31 -10.38 13.32
N ALA A 195 0.83 -9.62 14.27
CA ALA A 195 0.14 -8.47 14.84
C ALA A 195 0.03 -7.34 13.80
N VAL A 196 -1.16 -6.73 13.72
CA VAL A 196 -1.43 -5.57 12.89
C VAL A 196 -1.98 -4.45 13.77
N ARG A 197 -1.41 -3.25 13.65
CA ARG A 197 -1.92 -2.03 14.28
C ARG A 197 -2.54 -1.13 13.21
N GLU A 198 -3.66 -0.51 13.55
CA GLU A 198 -4.35 0.47 12.70
C GLU A 198 -4.24 1.85 13.34
N VAL A 199 -3.75 2.83 12.60
CA VAL A 199 -3.44 4.17 13.10
C VAL A 199 -4.26 5.21 12.33
N PRO A 200 -4.95 6.14 13.02
CA PRO A 200 -5.69 7.20 12.36
C PRO A 200 -4.73 8.17 11.64
N ILE A 201 -4.97 8.40 10.36
CA ILE A 201 -4.17 9.30 9.53
C ILE A 201 -5.03 10.35 8.86
N HIS A 202 -4.37 11.45 8.45
CA HIS A 202 -4.96 12.47 7.60
C HIS A 202 -4.78 12.10 6.11
N CYS A 203 -5.82 12.30 5.32
CA CYS A 203 -5.77 12.11 3.87
C CYS A 203 -6.36 13.34 3.19
N GLU A 204 -5.55 14.01 2.40
CA GLU A 204 -5.94 15.16 1.60
C GLU A 204 -6.60 14.74 0.30
N HIS A 205 -7.60 15.50 -0.14
CA HIS A 205 -8.21 15.25 -1.44
C HIS A 205 -7.38 15.91 -2.53
N LYS A 206 -6.46 15.15 -3.16
CA LYS A 206 -5.79 15.64 -4.38
C LYS A 206 -6.70 15.40 -5.59
N LEU A 207 -6.96 16.46 -6.38
CA LEU A 207 -7.78 16.42 -7.59
C LEU A 207 -7.16 15.45 -8.61
N GLY A 208 -7.97 14.53 -9.16
CA GLY A 208 -7.56 13.62 -10.23
C GLY A 208 -7.60 12.11 -9.92
N GLY A 209 -7.80 11.71 -8.68
CA GLY A 209 -7.99 10.30 -8.31
C GLY A 209 -9.47 9.89 -8.36
N SER A 210 -9.98 9.41 -9.48
CA SER A 210 -11.32 8.82 -9.54
C SER A 210 -11.23 7.30 -9.61
N VAL A 211 -11.83 6.62 -8.64
CA VAL A 211 -12.04 5.17 -8.73
C VAL A 211 -13.18 4.94 -9.73
N SER A 212 -12.88 4.34 -10.87
CA SER A 212 -13.89 4.07 -11.88
C SER A 212 -14.94 3.04 -11.36
N PRO A 213 -16.21 3.06 -11.83
CA PRO A 213 -17.19 2.03 -11.48
C PRO A 213 -16.73 0.61 -11.77
N ARG A 214 -15.90 0.42 -12.81
CA ARG A 214 -15.28 -0.87 -13.14
C ARG A 214 -14.35 -1.38 -12.05
N ALA A 215 -13.67 -0.50 -11.33
CA ALA A 215 -12.80 -0.90 -10.23
C ALA A 215 -13.58 -1.53 -9.06
N TYR A 216 -14.80 -1.06 -8.78
CA TYR A 216 -15.66 -1.70 -7.78
C TYR A 216 -16.06 -3.12 -8.19
N LEU A 217 -16.41 -3.34 -9.46
CA LEU A 217 -16.72 -4.69 -9.97
C LEU A 217 -15.49 -5.61 -9.90
N THR A 218 -14.30 -5.08 -10.21
CA THR A 218 -13.05 -5.82 -10.08
C THR A 218 -12.81 -6.25 -8.63
N VAL A 219 -12.97 -5.35 -7.67
CA VAL A 219 -12.82 -5.65 -6.23
C VAL A 219 -13.82 -6.73 -5.78
N LEU A 220 -15.07 -6.69 -6.24
CA LEU A 220 -16.06 -7.73 -5.95
C LEU A 220 -15.61 -9.09 -6.49
N GLY A 221 -15.13 -9.16 -7.71
CA GLY A 221 -14.56 -10.38 -8.30
C GLY A 221 -13.35 -10.91 -7.51
N GLU A 222 -12.50 -10.01 -7.01
CA GLU A 222 -11.35 -10.36 -6.18
C GLU A 222 -11.76 -10.92 -4.81
N ILE A 223 -12.80 -10.37 -4.18
CA ILE A 223 -13.40 -10.93 -2.94
C ILE A 223 -13.87 -12.37 -3.18
N VAL A 224 -14.61 -12.61 -4.27
CA VAL A 224 -15.06 -13.96 -4.63
C VAL A 224 -13.86 -14.90 -4.86
N ARG A 225 -12.84 -14.44 -5.56
CA ARG A 225 -11.61 -15.21 -5.82
C ARG A 225 -10.87 -15.56 -4.52
N ILE A 226 -10.76 -14.63 -3.57
CA ILE A 226 -10.16 -14.90 -2.25
C ILE A 226 -10.97 -15.95 -1.50
N ARG A 227 -12.30 -15.82 -1.45
CA ARG A 227 -13.18 -16.80 -0.80
C ARG A 227 -13.02 -18.19 -1.43
N TRP A 228 -13.00 -18.26 -2.76
CA TRP A 228 -12.77 -19.51 -3.48
C TRP A 228 -11.41 -20.13 -3.17
N ASN A 229 -10.35 -19.31 -3.13
CA ASN A 229 -9.02 -19.77 -2.77
C ASN A 229 -8.94 -20.27 -1.31
N LEU A 230 -9.66 -19.62 -0.38
CA LEU A 230 -9.80 -20.07 1.01
C LEU A 230 -10.46 -21.45 1.09
N LEU A 231 -11.59 -21.63 0.40
CA LEU A 231 -12.33 -22.91 0.36
C LEU A 231 -11.49 -24.04 -0.24
N ARG A 232 -10.64 -23.73 -1.20
CA ARG A 232 -9.73 -24.72 -1.83
C ARG A 232 -8.41 -24.92 -1.09
N GLY A 233 -8.24 -24.35 0.10
CA GLY A 233 -7.01 -24.51 0.89
C GLY A 233 -5.74 -23.95 0.23
N ARG A 234 -5.88 -22.95 -0.66
CA ARG A 234 -4.75 -22.36 -1.41
C ARG A 234 -3.94 -21.36 -0.60
N TYR A 235 -4.39 -21.01 0.58
CA TYR A 235 -3.69 -20.16 1.54
C TYR A 235 -3.18 -20.99 2.73
N PRO A 236 -2.14 -20.51 3.44
CA PRO A 236 -1.66 -21.20 4.63
C PRO A 236 -2.80 -21.36 5.65
N ARG A 237 -2.75 -22.43 6.43
CA ARG A 237 -3.69 -22.66 7.54
C ARG A 237 -3.45 -21.60 8.62
N ALA A 238 -4.51 -21.21 9.33
CA ALA A 238 -4.35 -20.33 10.49
C ALA A 238 -3.42 -21.01 11.52
N ARG A 239 -2.49 -20.26 12.06
CA ARG A 239 -1.74 -20.70 13.24
C ARG A 239 -2.71 -20.71 14.41
N SER A 240 -2.81 -21.84 15.11
CA SER A 240 -3.59 -22.03 16.34
C SER A 240 -3.00 -21.21 17.48
#